data_f4a98e3da641e9716e4131bd5735e696
#
_entry.id   f4a98e3da641e9716e4131bd5735e696
#
_cell.length_a   1.000
_cell.length_b   1.000
_cell.length_c   1.000
_cell.angle_alpha   90.00
_cell.angle_beta   90.00
_cell.angle_gamma   90.00
#
_symmetry.space_group_name_H-M   'P 1'
#
loop_
_entity.id
_entity.type
_entity.pdbx_description
1 polymer ?
#
loop_
_entity_poly.entity_id
_entity_poly.type
_entity_poly.pdbx_seq_one_letter_code
_entity_poly.pdbx_strand_id
1 'polypeptide(L)'
;MNAGAYDGELKDAVESVVFYYLPDQSLYEMPHDNCAFGYRTSFFQKTPGCVILSAVFRLKKGDGEAIAAKMRELNQRRRDKQPLDLPSAGSAFRRPENGYAAALIDEAGLKGYTVGGAQVSEKHAGFVVNTGKATSHDVYDLMMLIRKTVYEKSGTVLVPEMIILPPDYALSDNGPEVPLNRVTGGLEAELNAAAAQETPES
;
A
#
# COMPACT_ATOMS: atom_id res chain seq x y z
N MET A 1 -0.84 1.68 -10.19
CA MET A 1 0.11 2.03 -9.11
C MET A 1 1.52 1.70 -9.57
N ASN A 2 2.47 2.54 -9.31
CA ASN A 2 3.87 2.29 -9.61
C ASN A 2 4.47 1.38 -8.50
N ALA A 3 4.30 0.07 -8.64
CA ALA A 3 4.83 -0.88 -7.68
C ALA A 3 6.36 -0.92 -7.74
N GLY A 4 7.01 -0.96 -6.57
CA GLY A 4 8.46 -1.02 -6.47
C GLY A 4 8.93 -1.97 -5.37
N ALA A 5 10.05 -2.65 -5.61
CA ALA A 5 10.74 -3.49 -4.65
C ALA A 5 12.21 -3.65 -5.04
N TYR A 6 13.11 -3.75 -4.05
CA TYR A 6 14.53 -4.02 -4.27
C TYR A 6 15.17 -3.08 -5.31
N ASP A 7 14.97 -1.78 -5.13
CA ASP A 7 15.54 -0.69 -5.95
C ASP A 7 15.02 -0.62 -7.41
N GLY A 8 13.99 -1.41 -7.78
CA GLY A 8 13.30 -1.33 -9.06
C GLY A 8 11.86 -0.88 -8.91
N GLU A 9 11.36 -0.13 -9.87
CA GLU A 9 9.95 0.28 -9.94
C GLU A 9 9.34 -0.13 -11.29
N LEU A 10 8.02 -0.28 -11.32
CA LEU A 10 7.29 -0.64 -12.55
C LEU A 10 7.54 0.36 -13.68
N LYS A 11 7.65 1.65 -13.35
CA LYS A 11 7.96 2.72 -14.32
C LYS A 11 9.26 2.46 -15.11
N ASP A 12 10.23 1.75 -14.54
CA ASP A 12 11.54 1.53 -15.18
C ASP A 12 11.45 0.59 -16.39
N ALA A 13 10.32 -0.13 -16.54
CA ALA A 13 10.12 -1.11 -17.58
C ALA A 13 8.88 -0.87 -18.46
N VAL A 14 7.88 -0.09 -18.01
CA VAL A 14 6.68 0.18 -18.80
C VAL A 14 7.00 1.10 -19.97
N GLU A 15 6.54 0.75 -21.17
CA GLU A 15 6.63 1.57 -22.38
C GLU A 15 5.32 2.28 -22.70
N SER A 16 4.20 1.56 -22.63
CA SER A 16 2.85 2.12 -22.79
C SER A 16 1.81 1.32 -22.00
N VAL A 17 0.64 1.91 -21.81
CA VAL A 17 -0.50 1.29 -21.13
C VAL A 17 -1.75 1.51 -21.96
N VAL A 18 -2.48 0.44 -22.27
CA VAL A 18 -3.80 0.51 -22.89
C VAL A 18 -4.87 0.44 -21.82
N PHE A 19 -5.81 1.36 -21.84
CA PHE A 19 -6.90 1.41 -20.88
C PHE A 19 -8.22 1.82 -21.54
N TYR A 20 -9.31 1.38 -20.93
CA TYR A 20 -10.66 1.82 -21.26
C TYR A 20 -11.06 2.93 -20.30
N TYR A 21 -11.58 4.04 -20.82
CA TYR A 21 -12.04 5.16 -20.02
C TYR A 21 -13.57 5.16 -19.98
N LEU A 22 -14.12 4.88 -18.81
CA LEU A 22 -15.57 4.71 -18.62
C LEU A 22 -16.41 5.94 -18.99
N PRO A 23 -15.99 7.19 -18.67
CA PRO A 23 -16.82 8.37 -18.94
C PRO A 23 -17.16 8.59 -20.41
N ASP A 24 -16.25 8.32 -21.34
CA ASP A 24 -16.46 8.48 -22.79
C ASP A 24 -16.54 7.16 -23.55
N GLN A 25 -16.44 6.03 -22.81
CA GLN A 25 -16.54 4.68 -23.34
C GLN A 25 -15.52 4.38 -24.45
N SER A 26 -14.31 4.93 -24.34
CA SER A 26 -13.28 4.84 -25.36
C SER A 26 -12.03 4.13 -24.87
N LEU A 27 -11.28 3.54 -25.84
CA LEU A 27 -9.98 2.95 -25.60
C LEU A 27 -8.87 3.96 -25.88
N TYR A 28 -7.89 3.99 -24.98
CA TYR A 28 -6.71 4.84 -25.10
C TYR A 28 -5.45 4.03 -24.94
N GLU A 29 -4.41 4.43 -25.65
CA GLU A 29 -3.04 4.03 -25.37
C GLU A 29 -2.26 5.25 -24.84
N MET A 30 -1.62 5.08 -23.70
CA MET A 30 -0.87 6.13 -23.02
C MET A 30 0.61 5.76 -22.99
N PRO A 31 1.50 6.56 -23.59
CA PRO A 31 2.93 6.35 -23.48
C PRO A 31 3.43 6.60 -22.07
N HIS A 32 4.59 5.99 -21.74
CA HIS A 32 5.24 6.07 -20.42
C HIS A 32 5.25 7.47 -19.82
N ASP A 33 5.66 8.46 -20.58
CA ASP A 33 5.87 9.85 -20.09
C ASP A 33 4.57 10.50 -19.60
N ASN A 34 3.43 10.07 -20.12
CA ASN A 34 2.12 10.57 -19.73
C ASN A 34 1.50 9.80 -18.56
N CYS A 35 2.06 8.64 -18.19
CA CYS A 35 1.55 7.83 -17.07
C CYS A 35 1.74 8.49 -15.70
N ALA A 36 2.50 9.59 -15.60
CA ALA A 36 2.73 10.37 -14.40
C ALA A 36 3.07 9.50 -13.17
N PHE A 37 4.00 8.55 -13.36
CA PHE A 37 4.44 7.65 -12.30
C PHE A 37 5.13 8.40 -11.16
N GLY A 38 4.74 8.06 -9.93
CA GLY A 38 5.37 8.55 -8.70
C GLY A 38 5.37 7.47 -7.63
N TYR A 39 5.78 7.80 -6.41
CA TYR A 39 5.77 6.85 -5.31
C TYR A 39 4.34 6.39 -5.01
N ARG A 40 4.05 5.10 -5.22
CA ARG A 40 2.74 4.47 -5.04
C ARG A 40 1.61 5.22 -5.76
N THR A 41 1.90 5.87 -6.91
CA THR A 41 0.89 6.60 -7.70
C THR A 41 1.17 6.57 -9.20
N SER A 42 0.15 6.89 -9.98
CA SER A 42 0.22 7.11 -11.43
C SER A 42 -1.01 7.91 -11.87
N PHE A 43 -1.07 8.29 -13.14
CA PHE A 43 -2.25 8.89 -13.79
C PHE A 43 -3.52 8.08 -13.47
N PHE A 44 -3.46 6.76 -13.59
CA PHE A 44 -4.62 5.87 -13.45
C PHE A 44 -5.24 5.86 -12.04
N GLN A 45 -4.46 6.15 -11.01
CA GLN A 45 -4.98 6.27 -9.64
C GLN A 45 -5.58 7.65 -9.35
N LYS A 46 -5.16 8.67 -10.09
CA LYS A 46 -5.64 10.04 -9.94
C LYS A 46 -6.84 10.34 -10.84
N THR A 47 -7.09 9.49 -11.84
CA THR A 47 -8.16 9.66 -12.82
C THR A 47 -9.18 8.52 -12.66
N PRO A 48 -10.30 8.77 -11.95
CA PRO A 48 -11.37 7.78 -11.81
C PRO A 48 -11.94 7.37 -13.17
N GLY A 49 -12.38 6.12 -13.26
CA GLY A 49 -12.98 5.58 -14.48
C GLY A 49 -11.99 4.98 -15.48
N CYS A 50 -10.69 4.94 -15.17
CA CYS A 50 -9.73 4.21 -16.00
C CYS A 50 -9.70 2.73 -15.62
N VAL A 51 -9.91 1.84 -16.61
CA VAL A 51 -9.76 0.39 -16.48
C VAL A 51 -8.57 -0.04 -17.33
N ILE A 52 -7.45 -0.40 -16.69
CA ILE A 52 -6.25 -0.86 -17.40
C ILE A 52 -6.51 -2.24 -18.01
N LEU A 53 -6.25 -2.38 -19.29
CA LEU A 53 -6.45 -3.62 -20.05
C LEU A 53 -5.14 -4.33 -20.34
N SER A 54 -4.08 -3.59 -20.71
CA SER A 54 -2.77 -4.15 -20.99
C SER A 54 -1.66 -3.12 -20.75
N ALA A 55 -0.43 -3.61 -20.65
CA ALA A 55 0.76 -2.78 -20.62
C ALA A 55 1.87 -3.41 -21.46
N VAL A 56 2.61 -2.58 -22.18
CA VAL A 56 3.81 -2.97 -22.92
C VAL A 56 5.02 -2.72 -22.04
N PHE A 57 5.88 -3.74 -21.93
CA PHE A 57 7.12 -3.64 -21.17
C PHE A 57 8.33 -3.70 -22.11
N ARG A 58 9.25 -2.77 -21.95
CA ARG A 58 10.54 -2.78 -22.61
C ARG A 58 11.59 -3.34 -21.66
N LEU A 59 12.05 -4.56 -21.96
CA LEU A 59 13.05 -5.25 -21.16
C LEU A 59 14.39 -5.29 -21.88
N LYS A 60 15.49 -5.29 -21.12
CA LYS A 60 16.83 -5.50 -21.64
C LYS A 60 17.16 -6.99 -21.65
N LYS A 61 17.78 -7.47 -22.73
CA LYS A 61 18.33 -8.83 -22.74
C LYS A 61 19.45 -8.94 -21.70
N GLY A 62 19.48 -10.05 -20.98
CA GLY A 62 20.46 -10.34 -19.96
C GLY A 62 20.86 -11.80 -19.97
N ASP A 63 21.86 -12.15 -19.18
CA ASP A 63 22.26 -13.53 -18.97
C ASP A 63 21.21 -14.29 -18.14
N GLY A 64 20.70 -15.41 -18.67
CA GLY A 64 19.61 -16.18 -18.07
C GLY A 64 19.99 -16.79 -16.71
N GLU A 65 21.24 -17.25 -16.56
CA GLU A 65 21.69 -17.86 -15.30
C GLU A 65 21.85 -16.80 -14.20
N ALA A 66 22.42 -15.65 -14.55
CA ALA A 66 22.54 -14.51 -13.64
C ALA A 66 21.17 -13.98 -13.19
N ILE A 67 20.21 -13.87 -14.12
CA ILE A 67 18.83 -13.47 -13.82
C ILE A 67 18.19 -14.47 -12.86
N ALA A 68 18.28 -15.78 -13.15
CA ALA A 68 17.73 -16.82 -12.31
C ALA A 68 18.36 -16.85 -10.92
N ALA A 69 19.67 -16.63 -10.82
CA ALA A 69 20.39 -16.53 -9.56
C ALA A 69 19.88 -15.32 -8.73
N LYS A 70 19.71 -14.15 -9.37
CA LYS A 70 19.19 -12.96 -8.72
C LYS A 70 17.76 -13.16 -8.24
N MET A 71 16.90 -13.77 -9.03
CA MET A 71 15.53 -14.10 -8.61
C MET A 71 15.52 -15.04 -7.39
N ARG A 72 16.38 -16.05 -7.35
CA ARG A 72 16.50 -16.94 -6.17
C ARG A 72 16.97 -16.18 -4.94
N GLU A 73 17.99 -15.35 -5.07
CA GLU A 73 18.48 -14.48 -3.98
C GLU A 73 17.36 -13.61 -3.41
N LEU A 74 16.66 -12.86 -4.27
CA LEU A 74 15.60 -11.94 -3.83
C LEU A 74 14.41 -12.68 -3.19
N ASN A 75 14.04 -13.84 -3.73
CA ASN A 75 12.99 -14.69 -3.16
C ASN A 75 13.42 -15.27 -1.79
N GLN A 76 14.69 -15.62 -1.63
CA GLN A 76 15.20 -16.07 -0.32
C GLN A 76 15.18 -14.94 0.68
N ARG A 77 15.68 -13.75 0.33
CA ARG A 77 15.62 -12.54 1.19
C ARG A 77 14.19 -12.20 1.61
N ARG A 78 13.22 -12.40 0.70
CA ARG A 78 11.80 -12.19 1.01
C ARG A 78 11.28 -13.21 2.01
N ARG A 79 11.58 -14.50 1.81
CA ARG A 79 11.24 -15.57 2.76
C ARG A 79 11.84 -15.33 4.15
N ASP A 80 13.07 -14.87 4.21
CA ASP A 80 13.77 -14.66 5.48
C ASP A 80 13.20 -13.47 6.27
N LYS A 81 12.70 -12.42 5.58
CA LYS A 81 12.30 -11.16 6.20
C LYS A 81 10.80 -10.96 6.32
N GLN A 82 9.98 -11.58 5.49
CA GLN A 82 8.53 -11.37 5.47
C GLN A 82 7.77 -12.57 6.05
N PRO A 83 6.62 -12.36 6.69
CA PRO A 83 5.79 -13.41 7.27
C PRO A 83 4.96 -14.11 6.19
N LEU A 84 5.61 -14.84 5.26
CA LEU A 84 4.95 -15.49 4.13
C LEU A 84 4.16 -16.75 4.50
N ASP A 85 4.29 -17.20 5.72
CA ASP A 85 3.61 -18.35 6.33
C ASP A 85 2.20 -18.00 6.85
N LEU A 86 1.89 -16.73 6.99
CA LEU A 86 0.58 -16.24 7.42
C LEU A 86 -0.05 -15.31 6.37
N PRO A 87 -1.39 -15.37 6.19
CA PRO A 87 -2.08 -14.45 5.30
C PRO A 87 -1.89 -13.00 5.72
N SER A 88 -1.58 -12.14 4.77
CA SER A 88 -1.48 -10.69 4.95
C SER A 88 -1.76 -9.94 3.65
N ALA A 89 -2.08 -8.66 3.74
CA ALA A 89 -2.23 -7.77 2.57
C ALA A 89 -0.91 -7.08 2.16
N GLY A 90 0.24 -7.59 2.62
CA GLY A 90 1.55 -6.96 2.42
C GLY A 90 1.87 -5.91 3.49
N SER A 91 2.63 -4.88 3.14
CA SER A 91 2.92 -3.78 4.06
C SER A 91 1.64 -3.03 4.43
N ALA A 92 1.40 -2.87 5.73
CA ALA A 92 0.19 -2.21 6.22
C ALA A 92 0.19 -0.70 5.97
N PHE A 93 1.38 -0.08 6.02
CA PHE A 93 1.55 1.37 5.89
C PHE A 93 2.59 1.73 4.84
N ARG A 94 2.40 2.88 4.22
CA ARG A 94 3.37 3.51 3.31
C ARG A 94 4.61 3.92 4.10
N ARG A 95 5.72 4.02 3.40
CA ARG A 95 6.96 4.56 3.98
C ARG A 95 6.74 6.04 4.32
N PRO A 96 6.91 6.45 5.58
CA PRO A 96 6.87 7.86 5.98
C PRO A 96 8.13 8.59 5.48
N GLU A 97 8.09 9.93 5.46
CA GLU A 97 9.22 10.76 5.04
C GLU A 97 10.46 10.51 5.92
N ASN A 98 10.25 10.34 7.22
CA ASN A 98 11.30 10.22 8.22
C ASN A 98 11.57 8.76 8.62
N GLY A 99 11.87 7.87 7.66
CA GLY A 99 12.30 6.52 8.01
C GLY A 99 11.44 5.39 7.43
N TYR A 100 11.19 4.37 8.22
CA TYR A 100 10.44 3.18 7.82
C TYR A 100 9.29 2.92 8.80
N ALA A 101 8.09 2.72 8.29
CA ALA A 101 6.93 2.39 9.11
C ALA A 101 7.19 1.18 10.04
N ALA A 102 7.87 0.14 9.52
CA ALA A 102 8.20 -1.04 10.29
C ALA A 102 9.11 -0.74 11.49
N ALA A 103 10.08 0.17 11.34
CA ALA A 103 10.97 0.57 12.45
C ALA A 103 10.18 1.31 13.52
N LEU A 104 9.36 2.29 13.14
CA LEU A 104 8.53 3.05 14.08
C LEU A 104 7.54 2.15 14.84
N ILE A 105 6.96 1.15 14.18
CA ILE A 105 6.04 0.18 14.81
C ILE A 105 6.80 -0.73 15.80
N ASP A 106 8.02 -1.15 15.44
CA ASP A 106 8.89 -1.97 16.30
C ASP A 106 9.34 -1.17 17.54
N GLU A 107 9.83 0.06 17.35
CA GLU A 107 10.21 1.00 18.41
C GLU A 107 9.02 1.37 19.30
N ALA A 108 7.81 1.37 18.75
CA ALA A 108 6.57 1.53 19.52
C ALA A 108 6.25 0.32 20.40
N GLY A 109 6.97 -0.80 20.26
CA GLY A 109 6.77 -2.02 21.04
C GLY A 109 5.54 -2.83 20.60
N LEU A 110 5.13 -2.70 19.34
CA LEU A 110 3.88 -3.29 18.85
C LEU A 110 4.07 -4.64 18.14
N LYS A 111 5.29 -5.15 17.98
CA LYS A 111 5.49 -6.51 17.46
C LYS A 111 4.73 -7.54 18.29
N GLY A 112 4.05 -8.47 17.62
CA GLY A 112 3.22 -9.50 18.27
C GLY A 112 1.92 -9.00 18.87
N TYR A 113 1.65 -7.68 18.87
CA TYR A 113 0.40 -7.14 19.41
C TYR A 113 -0.80 -7.63 18.59
N THR A 114 -1.86 -8.04 19.27
CA THR A 114 -2.99 -8.73 18.66
C THR A 114 -4.30 -8.04 19.01
N VAL A 115 -5.18 -7.91 18.00
CA VAL A 115 -6.57 -7.50 18.16
C VAL A 115 -7.44 -8.55 17.45
N GLY A 116 -8.29 -9.26 18.21
CA GLY A 116 -9.03 -10.40 17.68
C GLY A 116 -8.10 -11.44 17.02
N GLY A 117 -8.29 -11.70 15.75
CA GLY A 117 -7.42 -12.57 14.94
C GLY A 117 -6.33 -11.87 14.16
N ALA A 118 -6.23 -10.54 14.21
CA ALA A 118 -5.20 -9.77 13.54
C ALA A 118 -4.00 -9.53 14.46
N GLN A 119 -2.78 -9.66 13.94
CA GLN A 119 -1.54 -9.49 14.70
C GLN A 119 -0.52 -8.67 13.93
N VAL A 120 0.22 -7.80 14.62
CA VAL A 120 1.47 -7.24 14.09
C VAL A 120 2.50 -8.36 14.02
N SER A 121 3.01 -8.65 12.84
CA SER A 121 3.94 -9.75 12.66
C SER A 121 5.19 -9.60 13.53
N GLU A 122 5.54 -10.65 14.25
CA GLU A 122 6.79 -10.71 15.03
C GLU A 122 8.02 -10.72 14.13
N LYS A 123 7.88 -11.25 12.91
CA LYS A 123 8.96 -11.33 11.94
C LYS A 123 9.25 -9.97 11.28
N HIS A 124 8.19 -9.19 10.97
CA HIS A 124 8.33 -7.89 10.31
C HIS A 124 7.20 -6.96 10.75
N ALA A 125 7.49 -5.99 11.59
CA ALA A 125 6.49 -5.09 12.20
C ALA A 125 5.65 -4.27 11.20
N GLY A 126 6.10 -4.13 9.94
CA GLY A 126 5.33 -3.47 8.88
C GLY A 126 4.17 -4.30 8.31
N PHE A 127 4.00 -5.56 8.77
CA PHE A 127 2.95 -6.47 8.29
C PHE A 127 1.92 -6.72 9.39
N VAL A 128 0.65 -6.61 9.03
CA VAL A 128 -0.47 -7.14 9.81
C VAL A 128 -0.84 -8.49 9.21
N VAL A 129 -0.82 -9.53 10.02
CA VAL A 129 -1.09 -10.92 9.62
C VAL A 129 -2.39 -11.42 10.23
N ASN A 130 -3.04 -12.35 9.52
CA ASN A 130 -4.19 -13.09 10.04
C ASN A 130 -3.70 -14.39 10.69
N THR A 131 -3.90 -14.52 11.99
CA THR A 131 -3.52 -15.71 12.76
C THR A 131 -4.53 -16.85 12.69
N GLY A 132 -5.58 -16.70 11.84
CA GLY A 132 -6.54 -17.77 11.52
C GLY A 132 -8.00 -17.35 11.52
N LYS A 133 -8.40 -16.31 12.24
CA LYS A 133 -9.81 -15.89 12.37
C LYS A 133 -9.98 -14.36 12.41
N ALA A 134 -9.05 -13.61 11.81
CA ALA A 134 -9.18 -12.17 11.77
C ALA A 134 -10.38 -11.75 10.93
N THR A 135 -11.19 -10.85 11.48
CA THR A 135 -12.20 -10.11 10.74
C THR A 135 -11.57 -8.84 10.13
N SER A 136 -12.28 -8.22 9.18
CA SER A 136 -11.86 -6.90 8.65
C SER A 136 -11.82 -5.83 9.75
N HIS A 137 -12.73 -5.92 10.74
CA HIS A 137 -12.75 -5.07 11.92
C HIS A 137 -11.49 -5.23 12.77
N ASP A 138 -11.05 -6.46 13.05
CA ASP A 138 -9.83 -6.70 13.81
C ASP A 138 -8.61 -6.06 13.16
N VAL A 139 -8.51 -6.19 11.82
CA VAL A 139 -7.42 -5.57 11.05
C VAL A 139 -7.51 -4.05 11.11
N TYR A 140 -8.70 -3.48 10.94
CA TYR A 140 -8.94 -2.04 11.01
C TYR A 140 -8.55 -1.48 12.39
N ASP A 141 -9.09 -2.07 13.45
CA ASP A 141 -8.84 -1.63 14.83
C ASP A 141 -7.35 -1.71 15.18
N LEU A 142 -6.70 -2.80 14.76
CA LEU A 142 -5.25 -2.93 14.94
C LEU A 142 -4.48 -1.85 14.19
N MET A 143 -4.88 -1.54 12.95
CA MET A 143 -4.22 -0.46 12.17
C MET A 143 -4.41 0.91 12.83
N MET A 144 -5.61 1.20 13.35
CA MET A 144 -5.87 2.47 14.05
C MET A 144 -5.09 2.56 15.35
N LEU A 145 -4.98 1.46 16.11
CA LEU A 145 -4.14 1.39 17.30
C LEU A 145 -2.66 1.64 16.97
N ILE A 146 -2.14 1.00 15.90
CA ILE A 146 -0.76 1.23 15.44
C ILE A 146 -0.53 2.71 15.12
N ARG A 147 -1.42 3.33 14.32
CA ARG A 147 -1.33 4.74 13.95
C ARG A 147 -1.28 5.65 15.18
N LYS A 148 -2.22 5.45 16.11
CA LYS A 148 -2.29 6.22 17.35
C LYS A 148 -1.02 6.07 18.16
N THR A 149 -0.58 4.83 18.45
CA THR A 149 0.58 4.58 19.32
C THR A 149 1.88 5.11 18.70
N VAL A 150 2.07 4.96 17.38
CA VAL A 150 3.24 5.50 16.69
C VAL A 150 3.22 7.03 16.72
N TYR A 151 2.05 7.66 16.47
CA TYR A 151 1.93 9.11 16.56
C TYR A 151 2.25 9.64 17.96
N GLU A 152 1.69 9.04 18.99
CA GLU A 152 1.96 9.42 20.41
C GLU A 152 3.44 9.32 20.78
N LYS A 153 4.18 8.36 20.21
CA LYS A 153 5.59 8.14 20.53
C LYS A 153 6.58 8.91 19.67
N SER A 154 6.25 9.17 18.39
CA SER A 154 7.19 9.72 17.40
C SER A 154 6.69 10.99 16.69
N GLY A 155 5.45 11.40 16.91
CA GLY A 155 4.81 12.47 16.13
C GLY A 155 4.53 12.10 14.65
N THR A 156 4.83 10.87 14.22
CA THR A 156 4.71 10.47 12.81
C THR A 156 3.32 9.91 12.51
N VAL A 157 2.62 10.51 11.55
CA VAL A 157 1.35 9.98 11.04
C VAL A 157 1.61 8.91 10.00
N LEU A 158 1.27 7.66 10.31
CA LEU A 158 1.36 6.55 9.37
C LEU A 158 0.16 6.56 8.41
N VAL A 159 0.45 6.49 7.09
CA VAL A 159 -0.57 6.43 6.04
C VAL A 159 -0.78 4.97 5.62
N PRO A 160 -2.01 4.43 5.69
CA PRO A 160 -2.30 3.08 5.23
C PRO A 160 -1.90 2.86 3.76
N GLU A 161 -1.28 1.70 3.46
CA GLU A 161 -1.07 1.24 2.07
C GLU A 161 -2.20 0.30 1.64
N MET A 162 -2.79 -0.42 2.59
CA MET A 162 -3.97 -1.25 2.35
C MET A 162 -5.20 -0.39 2.05
N ILE A 163 -6.00 -0.82 1.09
CA ILE A 163 -7.32 -0.24 0.81
C ILE A 163 -8.33 -0.99 1.68
N ILE A 164 -8.99 -0.27 2.57
CA ILE A 164 -10.03 -0.82 3.43
C ILE A 164 -11.38 -0.48 2.80
N LEU A 165 -12.12 -1.50 2.40
CA LEU A 165 -13.46 -1.34 1.86
C LEU A 165 -14.45 -1.19 3.02
N PRO A 166 -15.41 -0.25 2.95
CA PRO A 166 -16.42 -0.10 3.97
C PRO A 166 -17.32 -1.35 4.04
N PRO A 167 -17.98 -1.63 5.19
CA PRO A 167 -18.81 -2.82 5.39
C PRO A 167 -20.00 -2.92 4.42
N ASP A 168 -20.48 -1.78 3.95
CA ASP A 168 -21.56 -1.61 2.98
C ASP A 168 -21.08 -1.58 1.53
N TYR A 169 -19.79 -1.88 1.29
CA TYR A 169 -19.25 -2.13 -0.03
C TYR A 169 -19.79 -3.49 -0.55
N ALA A 170 -21.09 -3.65 -0.51
CA ALA A 170 -21.78 -4.64 -1.30
C ALA A 170 -21.64 -4.21 -2.76
N LEU A 171 -21.32 -5.14 -3.63
CA LEU A 171 -21.44 -4.96 -5.07
C LEU A 171 -22.89 -4.53 -5.36
N SER A 172 -23.17 -3.24 -5.28
CA SER A 172 -24.45 -2.71 -5.73
C SER A 172 -24.44 -2.79 -7.25
N ASP A 173 -25.54 -3.21 -7.84
CA ASP A 173 -25.72 -3.30 -9.28
C ASP A 173 -25.45 -1.97 -10.01
N ASN A 174 -25.29 -0.87 -9.30
CA ASN A 174 -25.05 0.48 -9.80
C ASN A 174 -23.59 0.94 -9.70
N GLY A 175 -22.63 0.08 -9.30
CA GLY A 175 -21.23 0.44 -9.10
C GLY A 175 -21.01 1.34 -7.86
N PRO A 176 -19.77 1.53 -7.44
CA PRO A 176 -19.46 2.30 -6.24
C PRO A 176 -19.66 3.80 -6.50
N GLU A 177 -20.71 4.39 -5.97
CA GLU A 177 -20.82 5.86 -5.85
C GLU A 177 -19.95 6.41 -4.71
N VAL A 178 -19.25 5.55 -3.95
CA VAL A 178 -18.43 5.96 -2.80
C VAL A 178 -16.98 6.14 -3.24
N PRO A 179 -16.41 7.35 -3.14
CA PRO A 179 -14.99 7.53 -3.34
C PRO A 179 -14.22 6.64 -2.34
N LEU A 180 -13.30 5.81 -2.83
CA LEU A 180 -12.44 4.91 -2.05
C LEU A 180 -11.62 5.61 -0.94
N ASN A 181 -11.76 6.91 -0.75
CA ASN A 181 -11.08 7.74 0.23
C ASN A 181 -11.90 8.05 1.49
N ARG A 182 -13.14 7.54 1.63
CA ARG A 182 -13.97 7.80 2.78
C ARG A 182 -14.03 6.63 3.76
N VAL A 183 -12.90 6.25 4.34
CA VAL A 183 -12.88 5.68 5.68
C VAL A 183 -12.25 6.71 6.60
N THR A 184 -12.97 7.77 6.86
CA THR A 184 -12.62 8.81 7.82
C THR A 184 -13.61 8.77 8.96
N GLY A 185 -13.47 7.78 9.83
CA GLY A 185 -13.99 7.89 11.19
C GLY A 185 -13.13 8.88 11.98
N GLY A 186 -13.69 9.59 12.94
CA GLY A 186 -13.15 10.75 13.64
C GLY A 186 -11.65 10.78 14.00
N LEU A 187 -11.03 9.62 14.27
CA LEU A 187 -9.59 9.54 14.60
C LEU A 187 -8.68 9.98 13.44
N GLU A 188 -9.06 9.76 12.18
CA GLU A 188 -8.26 10.20 11.03
C GLU A 188 -8.34 11.73 10.85
N ALA A 189 -9.51 12.30 11.10
CA ALA A 189 -9.70 13.74 11.11
C ALA A 189 -8.92 14.38 12.27
N GLU A 190 -8.90 13.76 13.46
CA GLU A 190 -8.15 14.24 14.62
C GLU A 190 -6.64 14.16 14.41
N LEU A 191 -6.11 13.05 13.86
CA LEU A 191 -4.68 12.90 13.56
C LEU A 191 -4.21 13.83 12.45
N ASN A 192 -5.01 14.04 11.41
CA ASN A 192 -4.68 14.96 10.34
C ASN A 192 -4.82 16.44 10.78
N ALA A 193 -5.76 16.76 11.66
CA ALA A 193 -5.90 18.07 12.26
C ALA A 193 -4.74 18.44 13.20
N ALA A 194 -4.26 17.45 13.97
CA ALA A 194 -3.08 17.63 14.83
C ALA A 194 -1.80 17.88 14.01
N ALA A 195 -1.60 17.12 12.93
CA ALA A 195 -0.46 17.30 12.03
C ALA A 195 -0.48 18.65 11.27
N ALA A 196 -1.67 19.19 10.98
CA ALA A 196 -1.81 20.49 10.32
C ALA A 196 -1.55 21.68 11.26
N GLN A 197 -1.65 21.50 12.57
CA GLN A 197 -1.40 22.54 13.57
C GLN A 197 0.08 22.69 13.94
N GLU A 198 0.94 21.73 13.60
CA GLU A 198 2.37 21.73 13.91
C GLU A 198 3.28 22.29 12.81
N THR A 199 2.73 22.82 11.70
CA THR A 199 3.53 23.59 10.73
C THR A 199 3.76 25.01 11.28
N PRO A 200 4.96 25.37 11.74
CA PRO A 200 5.23 26.73 12.16
C PRO A 200 5.17 27.65 10.94
N GLU A 201 4.39 28.70 11.06
CA GLU A 201 4.48 29.83 10.15
C GLU A 201 5.92 30.38 10.19
N SER A 202 6.62 30.23 9.08
CA SER A 202 7.94 30.84 8.83
C SER A 202 7.79 32.01 7.91
#